data_d87b335960f7ad18eb30cef05ebf56ba
#
_entry.id   d87b335960f7ad18eb30cef05ebf56ba
#
_cell.length_a   1.000
_cell.length_b   1.000
_cell.length_c   1.000
_cell.angle_alpha   90.00
_cell.angle_beta   90.00
_cell.angle_gamma   90.00
#
_symmetry.space_group_name_H-M   'P 1'
#
loop_
_entity.id
_entity.type
_entity.pdbx_description
1 polymer ?
#
loop_
_entity_poly.entity_id
_entity_poly.type
_entity_poly.pdbx_seq_one_letter_code
_entity_poly.pdbx_strand_id
1 'polypeptide(L)'
;LDGDYYHDSGPINGLSLARMIAHKTYVSLEAMKSRASGKLNQPLRDSSRYKFQHAVESYMLHHGDKFTLRFDANTYLILLVGWLNYDLLKDSCADSISEMFGRCFNQSFLVFSIDSDVCFYPEEQKNLSEELKLAGVESRLVEVKSQKGHDAFLLEPELFRGSIKSFLGGE
;
A
#
# COMPACT_ATOMS: atom_id res chain seq x y z
N LEU A 1 -15.20 -26.67 -0.47
CA LEU A 1 -14.41 -26.48 -1.71
C LEU A 1 -12.92 -26.23 -1.46
N ASP A 2 -12.51 -26.01 -0.20
CA ASP A 2 -11.10 -25.82 0.25
C ASP A 2 -10.24 -24.94 -0.68
N GLY A 3 -10.84 -23.88 -1.23
CA GLY A 3 -10.20 -22.98 -2.17
C GLY A 3 -10.32 -23.38 -3.66
N ASP A 4 -10.84 -24.56 -3.99
CA ASP A 4 -11.09 -24.96 -5.36
C ASP A 4 -12.45 -24.43 -5.85
N TYR A 5 -12.42 -23.27 -6.46
CA TYR A 5 -13.61 -22.59 -6.99
C TYR A 5 -13.47 -22.24 -8.49
N TYR A 6 -12.44 -22.73 -9.16
CA TYR A 6 -12.11 -22.30 -10.54
C TYR A 6 -13.14 -22.74 -11.59
N HIS A 7 -14.08 -23.61 -11.23
CA HIS A 7 -15.21 -23.99 -12.07
C HIS A 7 -16.48 -23.17 -11.81
N ASP A 8 -16.44 -22.29 -10.79
CA ASP A 8 -17.54 -21.43 -10.36
C ASP A 8 -17.15 -19.95 -10.33
N SER A 9 -18.06 -19.08 -9.90
CA SER A 9 -17.83 -17.65 -9.79
C SER A 9 -16.83 -17.23 -8.70
N GLY A 10 -16.42 -18.17 -7.84
CA GLY A 10 -15.49 -17.93 -6.74
C GLY A 10 -15.98 -16.95 -5.66
N PRO A 11 -15.13 -16.58 -4.69
CA PRO A 11 -15.47 -15.69 -3.58
C PRO A 11 -15.35 -14.21 -3.99
N ILE A 12 -15.96 -13.82 -5.10
CA ILE A 12 -15.86 -12.47 -5.68
C ILE A 12 -16.27 -11.38 -4.69
N ASN A 13 -17.34 -11.62 -3.91
CA ASN A 13 -17.81 -10.63 -2.91
C ASN A 13 -16.79 -10.41 -1.80
N GLY A 14 -16.18 -11.50 -1.32
CA GLY A 14 -15.12 -11.43 -0.30
C GLY A 14 -13.88 -10.70 -0.82
N LEU A 15 -13.43 -11.02 -2.03
CA LEU A 15 -12.28 -10.37 -2.66
C LEU A 15 -12.54 -8.88 -2.92
N SER A 16 -13.74 -8.53 -3.39
CA SER A 16 -14.17 -7.13 -3.58
C SER A 16 -14.12 -6.37 -2.24
N LEU A 17 -14.67 -6.95 -1.16
CA LEU A 17 -14.66 -6.34 0.16
C LEU A 17 -13.23 -6.17 0.69
N ALA A 18 -12.38 -7.18 0.57
CA ALA A 18 -10.98 -7.10 0.96
C ALA A 18 -10.26 -5.95 0.23
N ARG A 19 -10.49 -5.80 -1.07
CA ARG A 19 -9.95 -4.68 -1.85
C ARG A 19 -10.47 -3.32 -1.37
N MET A 20 -11.77 -3.20 -1.03
CA MET A 20 -12.32 -1.95 -0.51
C MET A 20 -11.65 -1.54 0.81
N ILE A 21 -11.43 -2.50 1.72
CA ILE A 21 -10.74 -2.25 2.98
C ILE A 21 -9.30 -1.78 2.73
N ALA A 22 -8.55 -2.49 1.90
CA ALA A 22 -7.18 -2.13 1.54
C ALA A 22 -7.12 -0.76 0.84
N HIS A 23 -8.08 -0.45 -0.05
CA HIS A 23 -8.09 0.81 -0.78
C HIS A 23 -8.18 2.04 0.14
N LYS A 24 -8.84 1.90 1.29
CA LYS A 24 -8.91 2.97 2.29
C LYS A 24 -7.53 3.36 2.84
N THR A 25 -6.57 2.44 2.89
CA THR A 25 -5.23 2.71 3.41
C THR A 25 -4.29 3.31 2.37
N TYR A 26 -4.56 3.09 1.09
CA TYR A 26 -3.70 3.62 0.01
C TYR A 26 -3.98 5.09 -0.33
N VAL A 27 -5.19 5.56 -0.06
CA VAL A 27 -5.65 6.89 -0.46
C VAL A 27 -6.02 7.70 0.77
N SER A 28 -5.53 8.95 0.87
CA SER A 28 -5.93 9.83 1.96
C SER A 28 -7.44 10.12 1.94
N LEU A 29 -7.98 10.48 3.11
CA LEU A 29 -9.39 10.85 3.21
C LEU A 29 -9.75 12.02 2.29
N GLU A 30 -8.85 12.99 2.14
CA GLU A 30 -9.04 14.15 1.27
C GLU A 30 -9.10 13.75 -0.21
N ALA A 31 -8.17 12.92 -0.66
CA ALA A 31 -8.19 12.38 -2.02
C ALA A 31 -9.44 11.54 -2.27
N MET A 32 -9.88 10.75 -1.29
CA MET A 32 -11.11 9.96 -1.38
C MET A 32 -12.34 10.85 -1.53
N LYS A 33 -12.49 11.89 -0.70
CA LYS A 33 -13.59 12.86 -0.80
C LYS A 33 -13.63 13.52 -2.17
N SER A 34 -12.49 13.99 -2.66
CA SER A 34 -12.38 14.62 -3.98
C SER A 34 -12.79 13.69 -5.11
N ARG A 35 -12.33 12.44 -5.10
CA ARG A 35 -12.64 11.43 -6.14
C ARG A 35 -14.09 10.93 -6.07
N ALA A 36 -14.65 10.85 -4.88
CA ALA A 36 -16.03 10.41 -4.64
C ALA A 36 -17.07 11.54 -4.73
N SER A 37 -16.68 12.76 -5.06
CA SER A 37 -17.59 13.92 -5.18
C SER A 37 -18.41 13.93 -6.48
N GLY A 38 -18.23 12.96 -7.35
CA GLY A 38 -18.87 12.88 -8.67
C GLY A 38 -20.21 12.18 -8.69
N LYS A 39 -20.65 11.81 -9.91
CA LYS A 39 -21.85 11.01 -10.14
C LYS A 39 -21.67 9.59 -9.59
N LEU A 40 -22.78 9.00 -9.10
CA LEU A 40 -22.80 7.59 -8.72
C LEU A 40 -22.41 6.70 -9.93
N ASN A 41 -21.37 5.91 -9.78
CA ASN A 41 -21.03 4.90 -10.76
C ASN A 41 -22.07 3.76 -10.70
N GLN A 42 -22.47 3.26 -11.85
CA GLN A 42 -23.29 2.05 -11.89
C GLN A 42 -22.45 0.86 -11.39
N PRO A 43 -23.00 0.00 -10.53
CA PRO A 43 -22.30 -1.20 -10.10
C PRO A 43 -22.02 -2.09 -11.32
N LEU A 44 -20.86 -2.73 -11.35
CA LEU A 44 -20.49 -3.70 -12.41
C LEU A 44 -21.29 -5.01 -12.28
N ARG A 45 -21.85 -5.27 -11.11
CA ARG A 45 -22.67 -6.44 -10.79
C ARG A 45 -24.08 -6.01 -10.40
N ASP A 46 -25.05 -6.83 -10.74
CA ASP A 46 -26.43 -6.61 -10.30
C ASP A 46 -26.52 -6.73 -8.77
N SER A 47 -26.68 -5.60 -8.12
CA SER A 47 -26.88 -5.48 -6.67
C SER A 47 -28.35 -5.14 -6.38
N SER A 48 -29.27 -5.91 -6.94
CA SER A 48 -30.72 -5.66 -6.89
C SER A 48 -31.30 -5.41 -5.49
N ARG A 49 -30.56 -5.74 -4.42
CA ARG A 49 -30.99 -5.60 -3.03
C ARG A 49 -30.47 -4.34 -2.34
N TYR A 50 -29.49 -3.62 -2.89
CA TYR A 50 -28.91 -2.44 -2.27
C TYR A 50 -28.76 -1.30 -3.27
N LYS A 51 -29.42 -0.17 -2.98
CA LYS A 51 -29.27 1.05 -3.78
C LYS A 51 -28.25 1.97 -3.10
N PHE A 52 -27.20 2.31 -3.83
CA PHE A 52 -26.22 3.28 -3.35
C PHE A 52 -26.86 4.62 -3.11
N GLN A 53 -26.61 5.18 -1.92
CA GLN A 53 -27.08 6.49 -1.52
C GLN A 53 -25.98 7.54 -1.57
N HIS A 54 -24.71 7.09 -1.46
CA HIS A 54 -23.57 7.99 -1.38
C HIS A 54 -22.50 7.70 -2.43
N ALA A 55 -21.87 8.75 -2.93
CA ALA A 55 -20.82 8.64 -3.94
C ALA A 55 -19.61 7.84 -3.45
N VAL A 56 -19.28 7.88 -2.14
CA VAL A 56 -18.21 7.09 -1.55
C VAL A 56 -18.49 5.59 -1.64
N GLU A 57 -19.71 5.14 -1.38
CA GLU A 57 -20.11 3.74 -1.49
C GLU A 57 -19.91 3.23 -2.93
N SER A 58 -20.42 3.99 -3.89
CA SER A 58 -20.27 3.69 -5.32
C SER A 58 -18.80 3.65 -5.75
N TYR A 59 -18.00 4.61 -5.28
CA TYR A 59 -16.57 4.68 -5.53
C TYR A 59 -15.83 3.44 -5.00
N MET A 60 -16.07 3.09 -3.73
CA MET A 60 -15.41 1.94 -3.09
C MET A 60 -15.79 0.63 -3.76
N LEU A 61 -17.08 0.41 -4.04
CA LEU A 61 -17.53 -0.81 -4.71
C LEU A 61 -16.94 -0.91 -6.13
N HIS A 62 -16.89 0.19 -6.89
CA HIS A 62 -16.26 0.20 -8.21
C HIS A 62 -14.82 -0.30 -8.16
N HIS A 63 -14.05 0.15 -7.17
CA HIS A 63 -12.67 -0.32 -6.98
C HIS A 63 -12.60 -1.79 -6.55
N GLY A 64 -13.50 -2.24 -5.70
CA GLY A 64 -13.62 -3.64 -5.31
C GLY A 64 -13.93 -4.53 -6.51
N ASP A 65 -14.97 -4.21 -7.25
CA ASP A 65 -15.41 -4.99 -8.40
C ASP A 65 -14.36 -5.03 -9.53
N LYS A 66 -13.77 -3.87 -9.84
CA LYS A 66 -12.69 -3.80 -10.84
C LYS A 66 -11.49 -4.67 -10.46
N PHE A 67 -11.20 -4.80 -9.17
CA PHE A 67 -10.11 -5.65 -8.70
C PHE A 67 -10.40 -7.13 -8.95
N THR A 68 -11.64 -7.58 -8.73
CA THR A 68 -12.02 -8.99 -8.91
C THR A 68 -11.95 -9.47 -10.37
N LEU A 69 -11.92 -8.56 -11.34
CA LEU A 69 -11.76 -8.90 -12.75
C LEU A 69 -10.31 -9.26 -13.14
N ARG A 70 -9.35 -8.94 -12.30
CA ARG A 70 -7.91 -9.07 -12.60
C ARG A 70 -7.09 -9.77 -11.53
N PHE A 71 -7.71 -10.13 -10.40
CA PHE A 71 -7.01 -10.72 -9.28
C PHE A 71 -7.77 -11.94 -8.75
N ASP A 72 -7.01 -12.95 -8.39
CA ASP A 72 -7.54 -14.20 -7.84
C ASP A 72 -7.54 -14.18 -6.30
N ALA A 73 -8.58 -14.74 -5.68
CA ALA A 73 -8.71 -14.72 -4.23
C ALA A 73 -7.71 -15.64 -3.52
N ASN A 74 -7.38 -16.80 -4.09
CA ASN A 74 -6.35 -17.68 -3.52
C ASN A 74 -4.98 -17.02 -3.57
N THR A 75 -4.64 -16.37 -4.69
CA THR A 75 -3.42 -15.57 -4.81
C THR A 75 -3.37 -14.46 -3.78
N TYR A 76 -4.49 -13.75 -3.55
CA TYR A 76 -4.59 -12.72 -2.53
C TYR A 76 -4.29 -13.28 -1.13
N LEU A 77 -4.90 -14.41 -0.77
CA LEU A 77 -4.68 -15.07 0.52
C LEU A 77 -3.24 -15.57 0.69
N ILE A 78 -2.64 -16.17 -0.34
CA ILE A 78 -1.26 -16.64 -0.30
C ILE A 78 -0.30 -15.48 -0.05
N LEU A 79 -0.45 -14.37 -0.77
CA LEU A 79 0.36 -13.19 -0.57
C LEU A 79 0.17 -12.59 0.84
N LEU A 80 -1.07 -12.51 1.32
CA LEU A 80 -1.38 -12.02 2.65
C LEU A 80 -0.78 -12.90 3.75
N VAL A 81 -0.89 -14.22 3.62
CA VAL A 81 -0.30 -15.18 4.57
C VAL A 81 1.23 -15.08 4.55
N GLY A 82 1.84 -14.97 3.37
CA GLY A 82 3.28 -14.74 3.24
C GLY A 82 3.73 -13.48 3.95
N TRP A 83 2.97 -12.39 3.80
CA TRP A 83 3.26 -11.12 4.45
C TRP A 83 3.11 -11.20 5.99
N LEU A 84 2.01 -11.79 6.47
CA LEU A 84 1.74 -11.92 7.91
C LEU A 84 2.73 -12.84 8.64
N ASN A 85 3.32 -13.80 7.95
CA ASN A 85 4.31 -14.73 8.52
C ASN A 85 5.76 -14.30 8.27
N TYR A 86 5.99 -13.21 7.53
CA TYR A 86 7.34 -12.69 7.32
C TYR A 86 7.86 -12.06 8.61
N ASP A 87 9.00 -12.56 9.07
CA ASP A 87 9.71 -12.04 10.23
C ASP A 87 11.15 -11.70 9.82
N LEU A 88 11.40 -10.41 9.69
CA LEU A 88 12.66 -9.90 9.19
C LEU A 88 13.87 -10.35 10.01
N LEU A 89 13.75 -10.37 11.35
CA LEU A 89 14.84 -10.77 12.23
C LEU A 89 15.09 -12.26 12.15
N LYS A 90 14.05 -13.07 12.22
CA LYS A 90 14.13 -14.52 12.10
C LYS A 90 14.70 -14.95 10.75
N ASP A 91 14.19 -14.36 9.67
CA ASP A 91 14.57 -14.72 8.31
C ASP A 91 16.01 -14.26 7.98
N SER A 92 16.47 -13.17 8.59
CA SER A 92 17.86 -12.70 8.49
C SER A 92 18.82 -13.38 9.48
N CYS A 93 18.32 -14.20 10.40
CA CYS A 93 19.11 -14.78 11.50
C CYS A 93 19.88 -13.69 12.28
N ALA A 94 19.21 -12.59 12.62
CA ALA A 94 19.77 -11.49 13.39
C ALA A 94 19.03 -11.34 14.72
N ASP A 95 19.76 -10.98 15.77
CA ASP A 95 19.19 -10.76 17.11
C ASP A 95 18.56 -9.36 17.27
N SER A 96 18.87 -8.44 16.36
CA SER A 96 18.33 -7.09 16.35
C SER A 96 18.29 -6.47 14.96
N ILE A 97 17.43 -5.46 14.78
CA ILE A 97 17.32 -4.68 13.55
C ILE A 97 18.67 -3.99 13.24
N SER A 98 19.34 -3.45 14.25
CA SER A 98 20.64 -2.80 14.09
C SER A 98 21.73 -3.78 13.63
N GLU A 99 21.75 -5.01 14.18
CA GLU A 99 22.68 -6.05 13.70
C GLU A 99 22.40 -6.43 12.23
N MET A 100 21.14 -6.65 11.92
CA MET A 100 20.73 -7.02 10.54
C MET A 100 21.17 -5.93 9.55
N PHE A 101 20.84 -4.67 9.81
CA PHE A 101 21.23 -3.56 8.94
C PHE A 101 22.74 -3.30 8.94
N GLY A 102 23.46 -3.59 10.02
CA GLY A 102 24.91 -3.51 10.06
C GLY A 102 25.61 -4.38 9.01
N ARG A 103 24.94 -5.42 8.52
CA ARG A 103 25.41 -6.24 7.39
C ARG A 103 25.32 -5.53 6.03
N CYS A 104 24.56 -4.43 5.96
CA CYS A 104 24.35 -3.62 4.76
C CYS A 104 25.36 -2.46 4.63
N PHE A 105 26.54 -2.55 5.22
CA PHE A 105 27.55 -1.48 5.33
C PHE A 105 28.01 -0.88 3.97
N ASN A 106 27.80 -1.60 2.86
CA ASN A 106 28.11 -1.14 1.50
C ASN A 106 26.86 -0.64 0.74
N GLN A 107 25.74 -0.49 1.41
CA GLN A 107 24.50 -0.04 0.81
C GLN A 107 24.12 1.33 1.36
N SER A 108 23.42 2.11 0.54
CA SER A 108 22.84 3.40 0.93
C SER A 108 21.32 3.31 0.78
N PHE A 109 20.61 3.93 1.70
CA PHE A 109 19.14 3.90 1.73
C PHE A 109 18.55 5.30 1.58
N LEU A 110 17.58 5.42 0.69
CA LEU A 110 16.73 6.60 0.54
C LEU A 110 15.33 6.24 1.01
N VAL A 111 14.95 6.76 2.16
CA VAL A 111 13.64 6.52 2.79
C VAL A 111 12.74 7.72 2.53
N PHE A 112 11.54 7.47 2.04
CA PHE A 112 10.51 8.50 1.88
C PHE A 112 9.42 8.34 2.95
N SER A 113 9.08 9.44 3.60
CA SER A 113 7.98 9.54 4.55
C SER A 113 6.92 10.50 3.98
N ILE A 114 5.74 10.00 3.67
CA ILE A 114 4.64 10.80 3.13
C ILE A 114 3.71 11.19 4.29
N ASP A 115 3.48 12.48 4.51
CA ASP A 115 2.78 13.01 5.69
C ASP A 115 1.32 12.55 5.82
N SER A 116 0.66 12.20 4.73
CA SER A 116 -0.72 11.69 4.71
C SER A 116 -0.82 10.17 4.53
N ASP A 117 0.29 9.43 4.60
CA ASP A 117 0.29 7.97 4.47
C ASP A 117 -0.26 7.30 5.73
N VAL A 118 -1.33 6.53 5.56
CA VAL A 118 -1.95 5.73 6.62
C VAL A 118 -1.80 4.22 6.37
N CYS A 119 -1.06 3.84 5.33
CA CYS A 119 -0.66 2.47 5.05
C CYS A 119 0.68 2.16 5.71
N PHE A 120 1.65 3.04 5.51
CA PHE A 120 2.95 3.04 6.17
C PHE A 120 3.14 4.39 6.85
N TYR A 121 2.88 4.43 8.14
CA TYR A 121 2.86 5.67 8.90
C TYR A 121 4.20 6.41 8.86
N PRO A 122 4.18 7.76 8.84
CA PRO A 122 5.40 8.57 8.85
C PRO A 122 6.36 8.25 9.98
N GLU A 123 5.83 7.92 11.17
CA GLU A 123 6.62 7.56 12.35
C GLU A 123 7.42 6.28 12.13
N GLU A 124 6.86 5.30 11.42
CA GLU A 124 7.55 4.04 11.09
C GLU A 124 8.73 4.28 10.15
N GLN A 125 8.56 5.19 9.18
CA GLN A 125 9.64 5.57 8.27
C GLN A 125 10.77 6.33 8.98
N LYS A 126 10.43 7.14 9.98
CA LYS A 126 11.41 7.81 10.84
C LYS A 126 12.17 6.80 11.70
N ASN A 127 11.46 5.88 12.34
CA ASN A 127 12.05 4.80 13.12
C ASN A 127 13.00 3.94 12.27
N LEU A 128 12.59 3.56 11.05
CA LEU A 128 13.45 2.84 10.10
C LEU A 128 14.74 3.62 9.80
N SER A 129 14.61 4.92 9.56
CA SER A 129 15.78 5.77 9.29
C SER A 129 16.72 5.90 10.49
N GLU A 130 16.18 5.89 11.71
CA GLU A 130 16.96 5.91 12.95
C GLU A 130 17.70 4.58 13.16
N GLU A 131 17.03 3.45 12.95
CA GLU A 131 17.65 2.12 13.02
C GLU A 131 18.80 1.95 12.01
N LEU A 132 18.61 2.41 10.79
CA LEU A 132 19.68 2.43 9.78
C LEU A 132 20.90 3.24 10.24
N LYS A 133 20.68 4.42 10.84
CA LYS A 133 21.76 5.27 11.38
C LYS A 133 22.47 4.61 12.56
N LEU A 134 21.71 3.99 13.47
CA LEU A 134 22.27 3.26 14.62
C LEU A 134 23.12 2.08 14.16
N ALA A 135 22.75 1.43 13.07
CA ALA A 135 23.52 0.36 12.44
C ALA A 135 24.75 0.85 11.66
N GLY A 136 24.99 2.16 11.58
CA GLY A 136 26.11 2.75 10.84
C GLY A 136 25.95 2.70 9.33
N VAL A 137 24.72 2.53 8.84
CA VAL A 137 24.42 2.47 7.41
C VAL A 137 24.04 3.84 6.87
N GLU A 138 24.57 4.19 5.72
CA GLU A 138 24.23 5.46 5.07
C GLU A 138 22.74 5.51 4.73
N SER A 139 22.05 6.48 5.31
CA SER A 139 20.62 6.64 5.06
C SER A 139 20.22 8.11 4.99
N ARG A 140 19.27 8.41 4.10
CA ARG A 140 18.67 9.73 3.95
C ARG A 140 17.15 9.61 4.03
N LEU A 141 16.56 10.31 4.99
CA LEU A 141 15.10 10.45 5.09
C LEU A 141 14.64 11.71 4.35
N VAL A 142 13.62 11.56 3.52
CA VAL A 142 12.97 12.66 2.80
C VAL A 142 11.48 12.69 3.19
N GLU A 143 11.07 13.78 3.82
CA GLU A 143 9.65 14.02 4.11
C GLU A 143 8.96 14.63 2.89
N VAL A 144 7.89 13.98 2.43
CA VAL A 144 7.08 14.40 1.29
C VAL A 144 5.71 14.87 1.79
N LYS A 145 5.36 16.09 1.44
CA LYS A 145 4.03 16.64 1.70
C LYS A 145 3.10 16.36 0.54
N SER A 146 2.09 15.54 0.76
CA SER A 146 1.10 15.17 -0.25
C SER A 146 -0.25 14.89 0.40
N GLN A 147 -1.33 15.22 -0.31
CA GLN A 147 -2.70 14.87 0.08
C GLN A 147 -3.18 13.55 -0.56
N LYS A 148 -2.29 12.77 -1.19
CA LYS A 148 -2.68 11.56 -1.92
C LYS A 148 -2.56 10.27 -1.11
N GLY A 149 -1.97 10.32 0.10
CA GLY A 149 -1.72 9.14 0.91
C GLY A 149 -0.58 8.29 0.34
N HIS A 150 -0.61 7.00 0.62
CA HIS A 150 0.41 6.07 0.15
C HIS A 150 0.64 6.14 -1.37
N ASP A 151 -0.41 6.30 -2.15
CA ASP A 151 -0.34 6.37 -3.62
C ASP A 151 0.36 7.64 -4.16
N ALA A 152 0.84 8.57 -3.30
CA ALA A 152 1.49 9.80 -3.75
C ALA A 152 2.65 9.55 -4.70
N PHE A 153 3.47 8.51 -4.48
CA PHE A 153 4.61 8.21 -5.34
C PHE A 153 4.21 7.80 -6.77
N LEU A 154 2.98 7.32 -6.96
CA LEU A 154 2.41 7.00 -8.28
C LEU A 154 1.72 8.20 -8.93
N LEU A 155 1.11 9.07 -8.11
CA LEU A 155 0.23 10.14 -8.58
C LEU A 155 0.94 11.49 -8.72
N GLU A 156 2.00 11.69 -7.96
CA GLU A 156 2.81 12.92 -7.89
C GLU A 156 4.32 12.57 -7.94
N PRO A 157 4.79 11.82 -8.98
CA PRO A 157 6.18 11.34 -9.05
C PRO A 157 7.21 12.46 -9.06
N GLU A 158 6.82 13.68 -9.42
CA GLU A 158 7.66 14.86 -9.39
C GLU A 158 8.17 15.23 -7.99
N LEU A 159 7.38 14.92 -6.94
CA LEU A 159 7.78 15.17 -5.55
C LEU A 159 8.96 14.29 -5.11
N PHE A 160 9.18 13.17 -5.77
CA PHE A 160 10.20 12.17 -5.45
C PHE A 160 11.41 12.25 -6.35
N ARG A 161 11.20 12.66 -7.62
CA ARG A 161 12.21 12.63 -8.70
C ARG A 161 13.52 13.31 -8.33
N GLY A 162 13.46 14.51 -7.74
CA GLY A 162 14.67 15.28 -7.39
C GLY A 162 15.55 14.57 -6.39
N SER A 163 14.94 14.02 -5.33
CA SER A 163 15.65 13.27 -4.28
C SER A 163 16.24 11.96 -4.81
N ILE A 164 15.49 11.25 -5.65
CA ILE A 164 15.97 10.02 -6.29
C ILE A 164 17.15 10.32 -7.21
N LYS A 165 17.01 11.33 -8.07
CA LYS A 165 18.08 11.73 -8.99
C LYS A 165 19.36 12.09 -8.23
N SER A 166 19.26 12.94 -7.21
CA SER A 166 20.40 13.33 -6.37
C SER A 166 21.03 12.13 -5.65
N PHE A 167 20.21 11.21 -5.14
CA PHE A 167 20.70 10.02 -4.43
C PHE A 167 21.45 9.04 -5.35
N LEU A 168 21.04 8.91 -6.60
CA LEU A 168 21.68 8.08 -7.61
C LEU A 168 22.90 8.75 -8.29
N GLY A 169 23.33 9.92 -7.79
CA GLY A 169 24.49 10.63 -8.34
C GLY A 169 24.22 11.37 -9.65
N GLY A 170 22.94 11.62 -9.99
CA GLY A 170 22.55 12.42 -11.14
C GLY A 170 22.58 13.93 -10.81
N GLU A 171 23.27 14.72 -11.63
CA GLU A 171 23.18 16.19 -11.63
C GLU A 171 21.82 16.69 -12.17
#